data_28eab7f9b0fbca665e88ca91c1c8d4bc
#
_entry.id   28eab7f9b0fbca665e88ca91c1c8d4bc
#
_cell.length_a   1.000
_cell.length_b   1.000
_cell.length_c   1.000
_cell.angle_alpha   90.00
_cell.angle_beta   90.00
_cell.angle_gamma   90.00
#
_symmetry.space_group_name_H-M   'P 1'
#
loop_
_entity.id
_entity.type
_entity.pdbx_description
1 polymer ?
#
loop_
_entity_poly.entity_id
_entity_poly.type
_entity_poly.pdbx_seq_one_letter_code
_entity_poly.pdbx_strand_id
1 'polypeptide(L)'
;MDLQDKQERRNAYIQSLLEKCKNESDTFATLRLYGIGGSDMAAILGRSKWHTAYDIWKVKTFRQPVGEEKLCFDTGHALEEVVAKWYEKTTGYVVYEADHLQMQGYPFLIGNFDRLVYDKTIEDGGKIIGGLECKTANENTKIIVNGEERSKWGKDNVYDNKKLVVESDLIDPEYMAQVQFYMMVSGLEWWDVAVMIGNRELRYYRVHADRELQQEILNKAVSFWNDNVLNDVAPALTMNDARSLQIEDNTATADESIMSLVNKRKDIVVKQKAIEEELKLVEDELAEKIKDYTKVTYTNDEGKVKTLLTFKSMNRTSFDSKSFEAKHPELYKDFLKTTTSSRVLRFY
;
A
#
# COMPACT_ATOMS: atom_id res chain seq x y z
N MET A 1 -6.43 -27.46 22.43
CA MET A 1 -7.33 -26.29 22.47
C MET A 1 -7.76 -26.04 21.04
N ASP A 2 -9.05 -26.05 20.79
CA ASP A 2 -9.57 -25.80 19.46
C ASP A 2 -9.54 -24.29 19.08
N LEU A 3 -9.89 -23.95 17.84
CA LEU A 3 -9.83 -22.58 17.35
C LEU A 3 -10.86 -21.67 18.05
N GLN A 4 -12.00 -22.24 18.47
CA GLN A 4 -13.02 -21.50 19.17
C GLN A 4 -12.55 -21.07 20.56
N ASP A 5 -11.97 -21.98 21.34
CA ASP A 5 -11.36 -21.67 22.65
C ASP A 5 -10.29 -20.58 22.54
N LYS A 6 -9.47 -20.64 21.49
CA LYS A 6 -8.43 -19.62 21.23
C LYS A 6 -9.03 -18.26 20.93
N GLN A 7 -10.09 -18.23 20.11
CA GLN A 7 -10.80 -17.02 19.79
C GLN A 7 -11.45 -16.38 21.03
N GLU A 8 -12.09 -17.17 21.86
CA GLU A 8 -12.73 -16.69 23.08
C GLU A 8 -11.73 -16.09 24.07
N ARG A 9 -10.61 -16.77 24.32
CA ARG A 9 -9.54 -16.22 25.17
C ARG A 9 -8.94 -14.93 24.61
N ARG A 10 -8.75 -14.90 23.31
CA ARG A 10 -8.29 -13.69 22.62
C ARG A 10 -9.27 -12.54 22.82
N ASN A 11 -10.54 -12.78 22.62
CA ASN A 11 -11.59 -11.76 22.80
C ASN A 11 -11.64 -11.25 24.23
N ALA A 12 -11.54 -12.12 25.24
CA ALA A 12 -11.47 -11.74 26.63
C ALA A 12 -10.24 -10.87 26.93
N TYR A 13 -9.09 -11.17 26.34
CA TYR A 13 -7.89 -10.35 26.48
C TYR A 13 -8.08 -8.96 25.84
N ILE A 14 -8.62 -8.88 24.61
CA ILE A 14 -8.88 -7.60 23.94
C ILE A 14 -9.88 -6.77 24.77
N GLN A 15 -10.91 -7.39 25.33
CA GLN A 15 -11.85 -6.71 26.23
C GLN A 15 -11.13 -6.07 27.43
N SER A 16 -10.16 -6.77 28.02
CA SER A 16 -9.35 -6.22 29.12
C SER A 16 -8.43 -5.07 28.69
N LEU A 17 -8.09 -4.99 27.42
CA LEU A 17 -7.35 -3.85 26.86
C LEU A 17 -8.28 -2.65 26.65
N LEU A 18 -9.51 -2.87 26.13
CA LEU A 18 -10.50 -1.82 25.95
C LEU A 18 -10.84 -1.09 27.25
N GLU A 19 -10.93 -1.81 28.37
CA GLU A 19 -11.15 -1.22 29.70
C GLU A 19 -10.03 -0.25 30.14
N LYS A 20 -8.86 -0.32 29.51
CA LYS A 20 -7.69 0.52 29.80
C LYS A 20 -7.51 1.66 28.80
N CYS A 21 -8.29 1.69 27.73
CA CYS A 21 -8.23 2.77 26.74
C CYS A 21 -8.62 4.10 27.36
N LYS A 22 -7.90 5.17 27.00
CA LYS A 22 -8.09 6.50 27.59
C LYS A 22 -8.77 7.49 26.66
N ASN A 23 -8.84 7.19 25.38
CA ASN A 23 -9.42 8.04 24.35
C ASN A 23 -10.01 7.20 23.20
N GLU A 24 -10.70 7.87 22.28
CA GLU A 24 -11.36 7.23 21.14
C GLU A 24 -10.35 6.58 20.19
N SER A 25 -9.18 7.18 19.96
CA SER A 25 -8.14 6.63 19.10
C SER A 25 -7.61 5.30 19.64
N ASP A 26 -7.30 5.22 20.95
CA ASP A 26 -6.87 3.98 21.60
C ASP A 26 -7.95 2.90 21.51
N THR A 27 -9.20 3.31 21.71
CA THR A 27 -10.37 2.41 21.63
C THR A 27 -10.51 1.86 20.22
N PHE A 28 -10.48 2.71 19.18
CA PHE A 28 -10.57 2.30 17.80
C PHE A 28 -9.41 1.37 17.41
N ALA A 29 -8.19 1.74 17.78
CA ALA A 29 -7.01 0.91 17.56
C ALA A 29 -7.15 -0.48 18.21
N THR A 30 -7.67 -0.54 19.43
CA THR A 30 -7.88 -1.80 20.16
C THR A 30 -8.99 -2.64 19.53
N LEU A 31 -10.08 -2.03 19.07
CA LEU A 31 -11.17 -2.72 18.37
C LEU A 31 -10.70 -3.42 17.09
N ARG A 32 -9.72 -2.85 16.38
CA ARG A 32 -9.11 -3.49 15.21
C ARG A 32 -8.40 -4.82 15.51
N LEU A 33 -8.10 -5.10 16.76
CA LEU A 33 -7.50 -6.38 17.16
C LEU A 33 -8.49 -7.54 17.11
N TYR A 34 -9.81 -7.31 17.14
CA TYR A 34 -10.80 -8.39 17.07
C TYR A 34 -10.82 -9.14 15.74
N GLY A 35 -10.27 -8.56 14.68
CA GLY A 35 -10.32 -9.19 13.36
C GLY A 35 -9.36 -8.59 12.35
N ILE A 36 -9.62 -8.92 11.10
CA ILE A 36 -8.94 -8.41 9.91
C ILE A 36 -9.83 -7.34 9.28
N GLY A 37 -9.26 -6.17 9.02
CA GLY A 37 -9.91 -5.08 8.30
C GLY A 37 -9.49 -4.99 6.84
N GLY A 38 -10.19 -4.20 6.03
CA GLY A 38 -9.86 -4.01 4.62
C GLY A 38 -8.44 -3.48 4.39
N SER A 39 -7.96 -2.57 5.25
CA SER A 39 -6.60 -2.04 5.18
C SER A 39 -5.50 -3.09 5.48
N ASP A 40 -5.82 -4.19 6.15
CA ASP A 40 -4.86 -5.27 6.43
C ASP A 40 -4.68 -6.19 5.20
N MET A 41 -5.68 -6.24 4.31
CA MET A 41 -5.75 -7.24 3.24
C MET A 41 -4.64 -7.11 2.21
N ALA A 42 -4.26 -5.91 1.83
CA ALA A 42 -3.17 -5.72 0.87
C ALA A 42 -1.85 -6.32 1.39
N ALA A 43 -1.55 -6.17 2.68
CA ALA A 43 -0.38 -6.75 3.32
C ALA A 43 -0.47 -8.29 3.39
N ILE A 44 -1.63 -8.83 3.75
CA ILE A 44 -1.86 -10.29 3.82
C ILE A 44 -1.75 -10.95 2.44
N LEU A 45 -2.16 -10.24 1.37
CA LEU A 45 -2.03 -10.70 -0.02
C LEU A 45 -0.61 -10.48 -0.60
N GLY A 46 0.30 -9.83 0.13
CA GLY A 46 1.62 -9.45 -0.37
C GLY A 46 1.60 -8.36 -1.44
N ARG A 47 0.55 -7.55 -1.49
CA ARG A 47 0.33 -6.45 -2.45
C ARG A 47 0.60 -5.06 -1.87
N SER A 48 0.87 -4.95 -0.56
CA SER A 48 1.23 -3.68 0.08
C SER A 48 2.73 -3.38 -0.07
N LYS A 49 3.03 -2.09 -0.25
CA LYS A 49 4.42 -1.56 -0.28
C LYS A 49 4.92 -1.19 1.11
N TRP A 50 4.00 -1.05 2.08
CA TRP A 50 4.27 -0.47 3.39
C TRP A 50 4.35 -1.52 4.49
N HIS A 51 3.52 -2.55 4.40
CA HIS A 51 3.37 -3.59 5.41
C HIS A 51 3.39 -4.97 4.77
N THR A 52 3.85 -5.93 5.55
CA THR A 52 3.86 -7.35 5.17
C THR A 52 2.83 -8.12 6.00
N ALA A 53 2.52 -9.34 5.60
CA ALA A 53 1.70 -10.24 6.42
C ALA A 53 2.32 -10.44 7.81
N TYR A 54 3.66 -10.43 7.91
CA TYR A 54 4.38 -10.54 9.17
C TYR A 54 4.13 -9.32 10.08
N ASP A 55 4.07 -8.11 9.53
CA ASP A 55 3.75 -6.91 10.31
C ASP A 55 2.32 -7.00 10.87
N ILE A 56 1.34 -7.39 10.02
CA ILE A 56 -0.04 -7.59 10.48
C ILE A 56 -0.11 -8.66 11.56
N TRP A 57 0.60 -9.78 11.39
CA TRP A 57 0.65 -10.83 12.39
C TRP A 57 1.21 -10.34 13.74
N LYS A 58 2.29 -9.55 13.74
CA LYS A 58 2.85 -8.96 14.98
C LYS A 58 1.82 -8.13 15.71
N VAL A 59 1.08 -7.28 14.99
CA VAL A 59 0.02 -6.46 15.58
C VAL A 59 -1.11 -7.34 16.10
N LYS A 60 -1.63 -8.25 15.28
CA LYS A 60 -2.77 -9.12 15.69
C LYS A 60 -2.40 -10.08 16.82
N THR A 61 -1.14 -10.43 17.02
CA THR A 61 -0.66 -11.29 18.12
C THR A 61 -0.06 -10.50 19.28
N PHE A 62 -0.33 -9.19 19.38
CA PHE A 62 0.09 -8.30 20.47
C PHE A 62 1.61 -8.14 20.63
N ARG A 63 2.39 -8.46 19.60
CA ARG A 63 3.85 -8.30 19.59
C ARG A 63 4.29 -6.89 19.22
N GLN A 64 3.38 -6.13 18.65
CA GLN A 64 3.57 -4.74 18.26
C GLN A 64 2.27 -3.99 18.54
N PRO A 65 2.33 -2.72 19.01
CA PRO A 65 1.14 -1.90 19.19
C PRO A 65 0.44 -1.66 17.84
N VAL A 66 -0.85 -1.37 17.91
CA VAL A 66 -1.64 -0.97 16.73
C VAL A 66 -1.27 0.46 16.38
N GLY A 67 -0.71 0.65 15.18
CA GLY A 67 -0.49 1.95 14.56
C GLY A 67 0.54 2.84 15.30
N GLU A 68 1.21 3.67 14.54
CA GLU A 68 1.89 4.86 15.06
C GLU A 68 0.99 6.07 14.73
N GLU A 69 0.87 6.99 15.66
CA GLU A 69 0.28 8.30 15.38
C GLU A 69 1.14 9.01 14.34
N LYS A 70 0.56 9.28 13.17
CA LYS A 70 1.24 10.03 12.11
C LYS A 70 0.33 11.16 11.64
N LEU A 71 0.87 12.37 11.56
CA LEU A 71 0.15 13.55 11.09
C LEU A 71 -0.63 13.32 9.77
N CYS A 72 -0.10 12.46 8.90
CA CYS A 72 -0.81 12.14 7.64
C CYS A 72 -2.10 11.33 7.87
N PHE A 73 -2.21 10.57 8.94
CA PHE A 73 -3.45 9.86 9.29
C PHE A 73 -4.47 10.82 9.88
N ASP A 74 -4.06 11.69 10.81
CA ASP A 74 -4.94 12.72 11.40
C ASP A 74 -5.46 13.66 10.30
N THR A 75 -4.58 14.08 9.39
CA THR A 75 -4.98 14.91 8.24
C THR A 75 -5.92 14.14 7.31
N GLY A 76 -5.67 12.84 7.07
CA GLY A 76 -6.55 11.98 6.29
C GLY A 76 -7.96 11.95 6.85
N HIS A 77 -8.11 11.60 8.11
CA HIS A 77 -9.41 11.56 8.81
C HIS A 77 -10.11 12.92 8.82
N ALA A 78 -9.39 14.02 9.10
CA ALA A 78 -9.98 15.36 9.09
C ALA A 78 -10.51 15.77 7.71
N LEU A 79 -9.96 15.22 6.63
CA LEU A 79 -10.35 15.54 5.26
C LEU A 79 -11.38 14.57 4.66
N GLU A 80 -11.67 13.45 5.30
CA GLU A 80 -12.70 12.48 4.84
C GLU A 80 -14.05 13.15 4.61
N GLU A 81 -14.49 13.99 5.53
CA GLU A 81 -15.76 14.74 5.43
C GLU A 81 -15.75 15.72 4.23
N VAL A 82 -14.61 16.32 3.93
CA VAL A 82 -14.46 17.21 2.77
C VAL A 82 -14.61 16.42 1.47
N VAL A 83 -13.96 15.25 1.40
CA VAL A 83 -14.04 14.34 0.25
C VAL A 83 -15.47 13.83 0.08
N ALA A 84 -16.12 13.41 1.15
CA ALA A 84 -17.48 12.90 1.15
C ALA A 84 -18.49 13.95 0.64
N LYS A 85 -18.44 15.18 1.16
CA LYS A 85 -19.32 16.29 0.72
C LYS A 85 -19.10 16.66 -0.75
N TRP A 86 -17.86 16.64 -1.22
CA TRP A 86 -17.60 16.89 -2.63
C TRP A 86 -18.15 15.77 -3.49
N TYR A 87 -18.01 14.50 -3.06
CA TYR A 87 -18.56 13.35 -3.74
C TYR A 87 -20.08 13.45 -3.89
N GLU A 88 -20.82 13.79 -2.82
CA GLU A 88 -22.26 14.03 -2.86
C GLU A 88 -22.63 15.11 -3.87
N LYS A 89 -21.94 16.28 -3.81
CA LYS A 89 -22.18 17.39 -4.73
C LYS A 89 -21.95 17.00 -6.19
N THR A 90 -20.98 16.13 -6.45
CA THR A 90 -20.58 15.74 -7.81
C THR A 90 -21.49 14.66 -8.38
N THR A 91 -21.87 13.69 -7.57
CA THR A 91 -22.66 12.53 -7.99
C THR A 91 -24.16 12.70 -7.84
N GLY A 92 -24.58 13.52 -6.90
CA GLY A 92 -25.97 13.65 -6.48
C GLY A 92 -26.45 12.52 -5.55
N TYR A 93 -25.56 11.60 -5.18
CA TYR A 93 -25.83 10.61 -4.14
C TYR A 93 -25.75 11.24 -2.76
N VAL A 94 -26.30 10.54 -1.77
CA VAL A 94 -26.19 10.90 -0.36
C VAL A 94 -25.32 9.86 0.33
N VAL A 95 -24.43 10.30 1.23
CA VAL A 95 -23.58 9.39 1.98
C VAL A 95 -23.77 9.55 3.48
N TYR A 96 -23.73 8.43 4.20
CA TYR A 96 -23.77 8.41 5.65
C TYR A 96 -22.58 7.62 6.21
N GLU A 97 -22.15 8.00 7.39
CA GLU A 97 -21.24 7.20 8.18
C GLU A 97 -21.82 5.80 8.42
N ALA A 98 -20.96 4.81 8.47
CA ALA A 98 -21.37 3.44 8.69
C ALA A 98 -20.76 2.92 9.99
N ASP A 99 -21.57 2.18 10.74
CA ASP A 99 -21.04 1.34 11.78
C ASP A 99 -20.16 0.24 11.18
N HIS A 100 -19.21 -0.28 11.96
CA HIS A 100 -18.44 -1.43 11.53
C HIS A 100 -19.35 -2.65 11.34
N LEU A 101 -19.09 -3.39 10.27
CA LEU A 101 -19.87 -4.58 9.90
C LEU A 101 -18.98 -5.83 10.00
N GLN A 102 -19.48 -6.85 10.67
CA GLN A 102 -18.86 -8.17 10.67
C GLN A 102 -19.46 -9.04 9.57
N MET A 103 -18.61 -9.75 8.84
CA MET A 103 -19.08 -10.66 7.79
C MET A 103 -19.85 -11.84 8.39
N GLN A 104 -21.02 -12.12 7.84
CA GLN A 104 -21.81 -13.27 8.25
C GLN A 104 -21.04 -14.57 8.05
N GLY A 105 -20.95 -15.40 9.09
CA GLY A 105 -20.17 -16.64 9.09
C GLY A 105 -18.68 -16.49 9.39
N TYR A 106 -18.14 -15.25 9.31
CA TYR A 106 -16.73 -14.95 9.58
C TYR A 106 -16.60 -13.68 10.43
N PRO A 107 -16.97 -13.71 11.72
CA PRO A 107 -17.06 -12.50 12.56
C PRO A 107 -15.72 -11.78 12.79
N PHE A 108 -14.60 -12.42 12.46
CA PHE A 108 -13.27 -11.81 12.48
C PHE A 108 -12.95 -11.02 11.18
N LEU A 109 -13.80 -11.02 10.17
CA LEU A 109 -13.68 -10.14 8.99
C LEU A 109 -14.54 -8.91 9.21
N ILE A 110 -13.89 -7.75 9.41
CA ILE A 110 -14.54 -6.53 9.89
C ILE A 110 -14.40 -5.43 8.86
N GLY A 111 -15.51 -4.98 8.30
CA GLY A 111 -15.57 -3.79 7.44
C GLY A 111 -15.70 -2.54 8.31
N ASN A 112 -14.69 -1.66 8.25
CA ASN A 112 -14.75 -0.30 8.76
C ASN A 112 -14.82 0.62 7.53
N PHE A 113 -16.01 1.06 7.19
CA PHE A 113 -16.30 1.81 5.99
C PHE A 113 -16.25 3.31 6.29
N ASP A 114 -15.67 4.10 5.39
CA ASP A 114 -15.70 5.56 5.56
C ASP A 114 -17.15 6.05 5.41
N ARG A 115 -17.84 5.63 4.35
CA ARG A 115 -19.25 5.97 4.11
C ARG A 115 -19.98 4.85 3.36
N LEU A 116 -21.30 4.78 3.56
CA LEU A 116 -22.23 4.05 2.71
C LEU A 116 -22.98 5.01 1.80
N VAL A 117 -23.19 4.62 0.55
CA VAL A 117 -23.84 5.44 -0.48
C VAL A 117 -25.30 5.05 -0.61
N TYR A 118 -26.17 6.07 -0.59
CA TYR A 118 -27.60 5.94 -0.71
C TYR A 118 -28.12 6.61 -1.98
N ASP A 119 -29.20 6.09 -2.53
CA ASP A 119 -29.87 6.67 -3.70
C ASP A 119 -30.59 7.99 -3.40
N LYS A 120 -30.97 8.19 -2.16
CA LYS A 120 -31.60 9.40 -1.61
C LYS A 120 -31.46 9.44 -0.08
N THR A 121 -31.98 10.47 0.57
CA THR A 121 -31.89 10.59 2.03
C THR A 121 -32.65 9.45 2.76
N ILE A 122 -32.22 9.12 3.97
CA ILE A 122 -32.86 8.08 4.79
C ILE A 122 -34.28 8.46 5.09
N GLU A 123 -34.57 9.76 5.37
CA GLU A 123 -35.87 10.30 5.63
C GLU A 123 -36.86 10.12 4.46
N ASP A 124 -36.31 10.15 3.22
CA ASP A 124 -37.09 9.89 2.01
C ASP A 124 -37.20 8.40 1.66
N GLY A 125 -36.72 7.53 2.53
CA GLY A 125 -36.69 6.08 2.34
C GLY A 125 -35.56 5.62 1.43
N GLY A 126 -34.39 6.26 1.50
CA GLY A 126 -33.19 5.92 0.78
C GLY A 126 -32.70 4.52 1.09
N LYS A 127 -32.12 3.87 0.08
CA LYS A 127 -31.54 2.53 0.18
C LYS A 127 -30.04 2.59 -0.07
N ILE A 128 -29.31 1.75 0.64
CA ILE A 128 -27.88 1.55 0.38
C ILE A 128 -27.71 0.95 -1.01
N ILE A 129 -26.91 1.59 -1.86
CA ILE A 129 -26.66 1.17 -3.23
C ILE A 129 -25.18 0.89 -3.50
N GLY A 130 -24.27 1.33 -2.61
CA GLY A 130 -22.83 1.12 -2.73
C GLY A 130 -22.10 1.63 -1.51
N GLY A 131 -20.77 1.70 -1.60
CA GLY A 131 -19.92 2.26 -0.56
C GLY A 131 -18.96 3.32 -1.12
N LEU A 132 -18.34 4.06 -0.22
CA LEU A 132 -17.37 5.10 -0.53
C LEU A 132 -16.16 4.97 0.39
N GLU A 133 -14.98 4.99 -0.21
CA GLU A 133 -13.68 5.10 0.46
C GLU A 133 -13.07 6.45 0.15
N CYS A 134 -12.71 7.22 1.16
CA CYS A 134 -12.13 8.55 1.05
C CYS A 134 -10.61 8.50 1.15
N LYS A 135 -9.90 9.13 0.22
CA LYS A 135 -8.43 9.15 0.22
C LYS A 135 -7.89 10.56 0.01
N THR A 136 -6.68 10.78 0.53
CA THR A 136 -5.87 11.94 0.24
C THR A 136 -4.55 11.50 -0.40
N ALA A 137 -4.05 12.24 -1.35
CA ALA A 137 -2.82 11.92 -2.07
C ALA A 137 -2.02 13.16 -2.46
N ASN A 138 -0.71 12.99 -2.58
CA ASN A 138 0.18 14.01 -3.14
C ASN A 138 0.11 14.00 -4.68
N GLU A 139 0.25 15.18 -5.30
CA GLU A 139 0.21 15.36 -6.76
C GLU A 139 1.24 14.53 -7.53
N ASN A 140 2.38 14.26 -6.93
CA ASN A 140 3.53 13.63 -7.59
C ASN A 140 3.67 12.13 -7.28
N THR A 141 2.68 11.51 -6.65
CA THR A 141 2.75 10.09 -6.35
C THR A 141 2.65 9.27 -7.63
N LYS A 142 3.68 8.47 -7.91
CA LYS A 142 3.75 7.60 -9.08
C LYS A 142 3.74 6.14 -8.67
N ILE A 143 3.22 5.31 -9.56
CA ILE A 143 3.25 3.85 -9.46
C ILE A 143 3.80 3.26 -10.76
N ILE A 144 4.31 2.03 -10.68
CA ILE A 144 4.71 1.27 -11.87
C ILE A 144 3.61 0.25 -12.15
N VAL A 145 3.03 0.34 -13.34
CA VAL A 145 2.02 -0.60 -13.83
C VAL A 145 2.52 -1.19 -15.15
N ASN A 146 2.66 -2.51 -15.20
CA ASN A 146 3.17 -3.21 -16.40
C ASN A 146 4.53 -2.69 -16.90
N GLY A 147 5.42 -2.26 -15.97
CA GLY A 147 6.73 -1.71 -16.31
C GLY A 147 6.73 -0.23 -16.70
N GLU A 148 5.58 0.43 -16.79
CA GLU A 148 5.46 1.86 -17.08
C GLU A 148 5.18 2.67 -15.82
N GLU A 149 5.87 3.83 -15.70
CA GLU A 149 5.63 4.78 -14.62
C GLU A 149 4.39 5.62 -14.94
N ARG A 150 3.37 5.53 -14.08
CA ARG A 150 2.13 6.30 -14.19
C ARG A 150 1.89 7.16 -12.96
N SER A 151 1.11 8.22 -13.09
CA SER A 151 0.50 8.86 -11.91
C SER A 151 -0.35 7.84 -11.17
N LYS A 152 -0.20 7.76 -9.84
CA LYS A 152 -0.97 6.82 -8.99
C LYS A 152 -2.48 6.91 -9.23
N TRP A 153 -2.97 8.09 -9.58
CA TRP A 153 -4.39 8.40 -9.74
C TRP A 153 -4.76 8.77 -11.17
N GLY A 154 -4.02 8.33 -12.17
CA GLY A 154 -4.28 8.52 -13.60
C GLY A 154 -4.59 9.98 -13.97
N LYS A 155 -3.72 10.67 -14.70
CA LYS A 155 -4.01 12.05 -15.15
C LYS A 155 -5.07 12.10 -16.25
N ASP A 156 -5.32 10.99 -16.91
CA ASP A 156 -6.13 10.92 -18.12
C ASP A 156 -7.59 10.50 -17.86
N ASN A 157 -8.00 10.36 -16.61
CA ASN A 157 -9.40 10.19 -16.26
C ASN A 157 -10.12 11.54 -16.48
N VAL A 158 -10.62 11.69 -17.67
CA VAL A 158 -11.43 12.82 -18.06
C VAL A 158 -12.77 12.71 -17.33
N TYR A 159 -13.04 13.67 -16.45
CA TYR A 159 -14.40 13.98 -16.03
C TYR A 159 -15.15 14.49 -17.23
N ASP A 160 -15.89 13.65 -17.88
CA ASP A 160 -17.01 14.15 -18.64
C ASP A 160 -18.14 14.40 -17.64
N ASN A 161 -18.48 15.67 -17.47
CA ASN A 161 -19.41 16.37 -16.61
C ASN A 161 -20.63 15.64 -16.01
N LYS A 162 -20.67 14.37 -15.84
CA LYS A 162 -21.70 13.54 -15.15
C LYS A 162 -21.57 12.04 -15.37
N LYS A 163 -20.58 11.56 -16.06
CA LYS A 163 -20.36 10.12 -16.19
C LYS A 163 -19.06 9.70 -15.53
N LEU A 164 -19.23 8.89 -14.54
CA LEU A 164 -18.22 8.07 -13.97
C LEU A 164 -17.51 7.28 -15.07
N VAL A 165 -16.27 7.54 -15.32
CA VAL A 165 -15.42 6.63 -16.09
C VAL A 165 -14.58 5.90 -15.04
N VAL A 166 -14.93 4.65 -14.83
CA VAL A 166 -14.17 3.78 -13.95
C VAL A 166 -13.41 2.81 -14.78
N GLU A 167 -12.13 2.91 -14.70
CA GLU A 167 -11.26 1.80 -15.05
C GLU A 167 -10.57 1.37 -13.76
N SER A 168 -10.92 0.20 -13.29
CA SER A 168 -10.43 -0.39 -12.04
C SER A 168 -8.91 -0.60 -12.03
N ASP A 169 -8.27 -0.68 -13.19
CA ASP A 169 -6.82 -0.81 -13.37
C ASP A 169 -6.03 0.46 -13.04
N LEU A 170 -6.70 1.60 -12.85
CA LEU A 170 -6.08 2.85 -12.40
C LEU A 170 -5.96 2.97 -10.88
N ILE A 171 -6.60 2.07 -10.14
CA ILE A 171 -6.54 2.05 -8.69
C ILE A 171 -5.35 1.22 -8.23
N ASP A 172 -4.60 1.74 -7.25
CA ASP A 172 -3.49 1.01 -6.64
C ASP A 172 -4.01 -0.36 -6.13
N PRO A 173 -3.30 -1.47 -6.42
CA PRO A 173 -3.66 -2.80 -5.94
C PRO A 173 -3.94 -2.88 -4.44
N GLU A 174 -3.34 -2.00 -3.65
CA GLU A 174 -3.58 -1.88 -2.21
C GLU A 174 -5.01 -1.44 -1.90
N TYR A 175 -5.50 -0.39 -2.57
CA TYR A 175 -6.88 0.08 -2.40
C TYR A 175 -7.88 -0.85 -3.08
N MET A 176 -7.50 -1.49 -4.18
CA MET A 176 -8.33 -2.53 -4.81
C MET A 176 -8.62 -3.67 -3.83
N ALA A 177 -7.60 -4.19 -3.14
CA ALA A 177 -7.78 -5.23 -2.13
C ALA A 177 -8.71 -4.78 -0.99
N GLN A 178 -8.57 -3.53 -0.54
CA GLN A 178 -9.39 -2.94 0.52
C GLN A 178 -10.87 -2.87 0.13
N VAL A 179 -11.19 -2.31 -1.04
CA VAL A 179 -12.61 -2.13 -1.43
C VAL A 179 -13.28 -3.45 -1.86
N GLN A 180 -12.54 -4.38 -2.43
CA GLN A 180 -13.04 -5.73 -2.70
C GLN A 180 -13.36 -6.48 -1.39
N PHE A 181 -12.55 -6.32 -0.37
CA PHE A 181 -12.85 -6.83 0.97
C PHE A 181 -14.12 -6.19 1.53
N TYR A 182 -14.30 -4.89 1.38
CA TYR A 182 -15.50 -4.21 1.87
C TYR A 182 -16.77 -4.69 1.15
N MET A 183 -16.72 -4.85 -0.16
CA MET A 183 -17.83 -5.41 -0.94
C MET A 183 -18.12 -6.86 -0.55
N MET A 184 -17.10 -7.66 -0.27
CA MET A 184 -17.27 -9.03 0.22
C MET A 184 -17.97 -9.07 1.58
N VAL A 185 -17.58 -8.20 2.53
CA VAL A 185 -18.14 -8.15 3.87
C VAL A 185 -19.58 -7.60 3.86
N SER A 186 -19.84 -6.57 3.07
CA SER A 186 -21.15 -5.89 3.00
C SER A 186 -22.15 -6.55 2.05
N GLY A 187 -21.69 -7.34 1.09
CA GLY A 187 -22.52 -7.89 0.01
C GLY A 187 -22.88 -6.87 -1.09
N LEU A 188 -22.28 -5.69 -1.06
CA LEU A 188 -22.52 -4.65 -2.07
C LEU A 188 -21.80 -4.97 -3.38
N GLU A 189 -22.37 -4.50 -4.49
CA GLU A 189 -21.86 -4.83 -5.85
C GLU A 189 -20.86 -3.81 -6.39
N TRP A 190 -20.74 -2.64 -5.73
CA TRP A 190 -19.79 -1.63 -6.13
C TRP A 190 -19.33 -0.75 -4.95
N TRP A 191 -18.13 -0.19 -5.11
CA TRP A 191 -17.51 0.74 -4.15
C TRP A 191 -16.82 1.87 -4.91
N ASP A 192 -17.05 3.11 -4.53
CA ASP A 192 -16.34 4.24 -5.10
C ASP A 192 -15.14 4.59 -4.21
N VAL A 193 -14.01 4.87 -4.84
CA VAL A 193 -12.82 5.43 -4.19
C VAL A 193 -12.71 6.88 -4.60
N ALA A 194 -12.97 7.80 -3.67
CA ALA A 194 -12.82 9.23 -3.89
C ALA A 194 -11.51 9.73 -3.30
N VAL A 195 -10.75 10.52 -4.06
CA VAL A 195 -9.43 11.00 -3.66
C VAL A 195 -9.27 12.49 -3.87
N MET A 196 -8.78 13.17 -2.83
CA MET A 196 -8.30 14.54 -2.92
C MET A 196 -6.80 14.54 -3.22
N ILE A 197 -6.40 15.13 -4.33
CA ILE A 197 -5.02 15.18 -4.83
C ILE A 197 -4.46 16.58 -4.58
N GLY A 198 -3.50 16.68 -3.65
CA GLY A 198 -2.75 17.90 -3.37
C GLY A 198 -3.59 19.14 -3.06
N ASN A 199 -4.74 19.04 -2.42
CA ASN A 199 -5.69 20.12 -2.13
C ASN A 199 -6.24 20.91 -3.35
N ARG A 200 -6.09 20.39 -4.57
CA ARG A 200 -6.48 21.09 -5.81
C ARG A 200 -7.48 20.31 -6.65
N GLU A 201 -7.44 19.00 -6.59
CA GLU A 201 -8.21 18.14 -7.45
C GLU A 201 -8.89 17.05 -6.63
N LEU A 202 -10.14 16.77 -6.95
CA LEU A 202 -10.91 15.68 -6.37
C LEU A 202 -11.38 14.78 -7.51
N ARG A 203 -11.12 13.45 -7.37
CA ARG A 203 -11.51 12.42 -8.33
C ARG A 203 -12.21 11.31 -7.60
N TYR A 204 -13.02 10.54 -8.31
CA TYR A 204 -13.56 9.30 -7.79
C TYR A 204 -13.57 8.22 -8.86
N TYR A 205 -13.47 6.97 -8.42
CA TYR A 205 -13.37 5.79 -9.27
C TYR A 205 -14.34 4.75 -8.75
N ARG A 206 -15.16 4.18 -9.63
CA ARG A 206 -16.04 3.07 -9.26
C ARG A 206 -15.34 1.74 -9.45
N VAL A 207 -15.40 0.90 -8.45
CA VAL A 207 -14.95 -0.48 -8.48
C VAL A 207 -16.16 -1.39 -8.39
N HIS A 208 -16.26 -2.34 -9.30
CA HIS A 208 -17.27 -3.38 -9.23
C HIS A 208 -16.74 -4.61 -8.51
N ALA A 209 -17.66 -5.40 -7.94
CA ALA A 209 -17.30 -6.62 -7.24
C ALA A 209 -16.66 -7.64 -8.21
N ASP A 210 -15.44 -8.05 -7.87
CA ASP A 210 -14.70 -9.12 -8.52
C ASP A 210 -14.77 -10.38 -7.65
N ARG A 211 -15.63 -11.33 -8.02
CA ARG A 211 -15.89 -12.52 -7.22
C ARG A 211 -14.70 -13.46 -7.12
N GLU A 212 -13.82 -13.49 -8.13
CA GLU A 212 -12.60 -14.30 -8.10
C GLU A 212 -11.61 -13.72 -7.10
N LEU A 213 -11.38 -12.41 -7.16
CA LEU A 213 -10.52 -11.71 -6.20
C LEU A 213 -11.11 -11.77 -4.78
N GLN A 214 -12.42 -11.63 -4.61
CA GLN A 214 -13.07 -11.78 -3.30
C GLN A 214 -12.89 -13.19 -2.72
N GLN A 215 -12.94 -14.23 -3.54
CA GLN A 215 -12.67 -15.59 -3.08
C GLN A 215 -11.20 -15.78 -2.68
N GLU A 216 -10.25 -15.20 -3.43
CA GLU A 216 -8.84 -15.16 -3.03
C GLU A 216 -8.66 -14.48 -1.67
N ILE A 217 -9.28 -13.30 -1.51
CA ILE A 217 -9.28 -12.52 -0.27
C ILE A 217 -9.82 -13.35 0.90
N LEU A 218 -10.97 -13.98 0.72
CA LEU A 218 -11.60 -14.80 1.76
C LEU A 218 -10.69 -15.95 2.19
N ASN A 219 -10.19 -16.71 1.24
CA ASN A 219 -9.32 -17.87 1.51
C ASN A 219 -8.04 -17.43 2.27
N LYS A 220 -7.41 -16.35 1.83
CA LYS A 220 -6.21 -15.81 2.47
C LYS A 220 -6.49 -15.26 3.86
N ALA A 221 -7.59 -14.54 4.04
CA ALA A 221 -7.97 -13.98 5.33
C ALA A 221 -8.29 -15.08 6.35
N VAL A 222 -9.04 -16.11 5.94
CA VAL A 222 -9.39 -17.27 6.80
C VAL A 222 -8.13 -18.06 7.19
N SER A 223 -7.27 -18.38 6.23
CA SER A 223 -6.00 -19.07 6.53
C SER A 223 -5.11 -18.22 7.44
N PHE A 224 -4.94 -16.93 7.13
CA PHE A 224 -4.14 -16.04 7.97
C PHE A 224 -4.66 -15.94 9.40
N TRP A 225 -5.99 -15.82 9.57
CA TRP A 225 -6.58 -15.76 10.91
C TRP A 225 -6.38 -17.04 11.69
N ASN A 226 -6.73 -18.17 11.10
CA ASN A 226 -6.69 -19.47 11.79
C ASN A 226 -5.26 -19.96 12.01
N ASP A 227 -4.43 -19.94 10.97
CA ASP A 227 -3.12 -20.55 11.00
C ASP A 227 -2.07 -19.65 11.65
N ASN A 228 -2.11 -18.34 11.29
CA ASN A 228 -1.11 -17.42 11.81
C ASN A 228 -1.57 -16.75 13.12
N VAL A 229 -2.78 -16.19 13.20
CA VAL A 229 -3.18 -15.43 14.38
C VAL A 229 -3.61 -16.35 15.53
N LEU A 230 -4.57 -17.27 15.32
CA LEU A 230 -5.08 -18.12 16.39
C LEU A 230 -4.11 -19.25 16.77
N ASN A 231 -3.40 -19.81 15.82
CA ASN A 231 -2.38 -20.82 16.08
C ASN A 231 -1.03 -20.22 16.45
N ASP A 232 -0.89 -18.90 16.36
CA ASP A 232 0.32 -18.15 16.69
C ASP A 232 1.56 -18.62 15.90
N VAL A 233 1.37 -18.90 14.61
CA VAL A 233 2.43 -19.29 13.69
C VAL A 233 2.77 -18.11 12.80
N ALA A 234 4.02 -17.64 12.85
CA ALA A 234 4.45 -16.54 12.01
C ALA A 234 4.27 -16.85 10.52
N PRO A 235 3.74 -15.92 9.71
CA PRO A 235 3.70 -16.09 8.25
C PRO A 235 5.12 -16.07 7.67
N ALA A 236 5.25 -16.49 6.41
CA ALA A 236 6.52 -16.43 5.69
C ALA A 236 7.10 -15.02 5.68
N LEU A 237 8.37 -14.91 6.02
CA LEU A 237 9.08 -13.63 6.03
C LEU A 237 9.42 -13.18 4.62
N THR A 238 9.20 -11.90 4.35
CA THR A 238 9.82 -11.25 3.19
C THR A 238 11.29 -10.96 3.48
N MET A 239 12.06 -10.60 2.45
CA MET A 239 13.45 -10.17 2.64
C MET A 239 13.55 -8.92 3.54
N ASN A 240 12.58 -8.02 3.47
CA ASN A 240 12.53 -6.83 4.33
C ASN A 240 12.26 -7.19 5.80
N ASP A 241 11.33 -8.12 6.05
CA ASP A 241 11.10 -8.64 7.40
C ASP A 241 12.38 -9.27 7.97
N ALA A 242 13.01 -10.15 7.19
CA ALA A 242 14.24 -10.83 7.61
C ALA A 242 15.39 -9.84 7.92
N ARG A 243 15.49 -8.75 7.17
CA ARG A 243 16.49 -7.69 7.44
C ARG A 243 16.23 -6.92 8.73
N SER A 244 14.99 -6.76 9.13
CA SER A 244 14.61 -6.03 10.34
C SER A 244 14.79 -6.85 11.63
N LEU A 245 14.92 -8.18 11.53
CA LEU A 245 15.10 -9.04 12.68
C LEU A 245 16.48 -8.82 13.32
N GLN A 246 16.49 -8.62 14.64
CA GLN A 246 17.70 -8.66 15.44
C GLN A 246 17.94 -10.11 15.87
N ILE A 247 19.00 -10.70 15.36
CA ILE A 247 19.39 -12.09 15.63
C ILE A 247 20.85 -12.10 16.04
N GLU A 248 21.18 -12.83 17.09
CA GLU A 248 22.56 -13.08 17.49
C GLU A 248 23.32 -13.83 16.38
N ASP A 249 24.62 -13.61 16.29
CA ASP A 249 25.46 -14.28 15.30
C ASP A 249 25.42 -15.79 15.49
N ASN A 250 24.93 -16.48 14.47
CA ASN A 250 24.94 -17.93 14.42
C ASN A 250 25.24 -18.42 13.00
N THR A 251 25.60 -19.68 12.87
CA THR A 251 25.95 -20.29 11.58
C THR A 251 25.06 -21.49 11.32
N ALA A 252 24.49 -21.57 10.13
CA ALA A 252 23.76 -22.72 9.63
C ALA A 252 24.49 -23.37 8.45
N THR A 253 24.41 -24.69 8.35
CA THR A 253 24.84 -25.41 7.14
C THR A 253 23.75 -25.35 6.10
N ALA A 254 24.12 -24.98 4.86
CA ALA A 254 23.16 -24.92 3.76
C ALA A 254 22.64 -26.31 3.41
N ASP A 255 21.34 -26.46 3.38
CA ASP A 255 20.66 -27.63 2.81
C ASP A 255 20.45 -27.50 1.30
N GLU A 256 19.87 -28.52 0.66
CA GLU A 256 19.61 -28.52 -0.78
C GLU A 256 18.68 -27.38 -1.20
N SER A 257 17.73 -26.98 -0.37
CA SER A 257 16.78 -25.91 -0.68
C SER A 257 17.48 -24.55 -0.73
N ILE A 258 18.35 -24.27 0.23
CA ILE A 258 19.18 -23.05 0.27
C ILE A 258 20.12 -23.02 -0.94
N MET A 259 20.80 -24.15 -1.24
CA MET A 259 21.70 -24.26 -2.38
C MET A 259 20.96 -24.02 -3.71
N SER A 260 19.78 -24.60 -3.88
CA SER A 260 18.94 -24.38 -5.07
C SER A 260 18.57 -22.91 -5.25
N LEU A 261 18.14 -22.21 -4.20
CA LEU A 261 17.81 -20.80 -4.24
C LEU A 261 19.04 -19.92 -4.57
N VAL A 262 20.19 -20.22 -3.99
CA VAL A 262 21.45 -19.51 -4.29
C VAL A 262 21.83 -19.68 -5.77
N ASN A 263 21.73 -20.89 -6.32
CA ASN A 263 22.02 -21.15 -7.72
C ASN A 263 21.01 -20.44 -8.64
N LYS A 264 19.71 -20.56 -8.35
CA LYS A 264 18.68 -19.83 -9.11
C LYS A 264 18.93 -18.31 -9.12
N ARG A 265 19.35 -17.76 -7.99
CA ARG A 265 19.74 -16.34 -7.93
C ARG A 265 20.94 -16.02 -8.80
N LYS A 266 21.99 -16.88 -8.79
CA LYS A 266 23.17 -16.71 -9.67
C LYS A 266 22.76 -16.66 -11.14
N ASP A 267 21.89 -17.55 -11.58
CA ASP A 267 21.38 -17.59 -12.96
C ASP A 267 20.59 -16.32 -13.33
N ILE A 268 19.77 -15.82 -12.39
CA ILE A 268 19.03 -14.56 -12.61
C ILE A 268 19.98 -13.37 -12.73
N VAL A 269 21.02 -13.30 -11.89
CA VAL A 269 22.04 -12.22 -11.97
C VAL A 269 22.82 -12.25 -13.28
N VAL A 270 23.11 -13.44 -13.82
CA VAL A 270 23.75 -13.57 -15.15
C VAL A 270 22.83 -13.01 -16.24
N LYS A 271 21.55 -13.36 -16.21
CA LYS A 271 20.56 -12.82 -17.16
C LYS A 271 20.41 -11.30 -17.04
N GLN A 272 20.37 -10.79 -15.81
CA GLN A 272 20.29 -9.34 -15.57
C GLN A 272 21.47 -8.61 -16.18
N LYS A 273 22.71 -9.10 -15.98
CA LYS A 273 23.90 -8.50 -16.57
C LYS A 273 23.86 -8.50 -18.11
N ALA A 274 23.39 -9.59 -18.72
CA ALA A 274 23.27 -9.66 -20.18
C ALA A 274 22.26 -8.60 -20.70
N ILE A 275 21.13 -8.41 -20.02
CA ILE A 275 20.16 -7.37 -20.39
C ILE A 275 20.74 -5.97 -20.17
N GLU A 276 21.50 -5.73 -19.09
CA GLU A 276 22.17 -4.46 -18.82
C GLU A 276 23.21 -4.14 -19.90
N GLU A 277 23.95 -5.15 -20.39
CA GLU A 277 24.89 -4.99 -21.51
C GLU A 277 24.15 -4.66 -22.82
N GLU A 278 23.04 -5.34 -23.13
CA GLU A 278 22.22 -5.05 -24.30
C GLU A 278 21.64 -3.63 -24.24
N LEU A 279 21.10 -3.22 -23.08
CA LEU A 279 20.60 -1.86 -22.85
C LEU A 279 21.69 -0.83 -23.09
N LYS A 280 22.90 -1.07 -22.57
CA LYS A 280 24.04 -0.18 -22.76
C LYS A 280 24.39 -0.01 -24.24
N LEU A 281 24.37 -1.09 -25.04
CA LEU A 281 24.62 -0.99 -26.47
C LEU A 281 23.62 -0.10 -27.19
N VAL A 282 22.33 -0.24 -26.85
CA VAL A 282 21.25 0.61 -27.40
C VAL A 282 21.44 2.08 -26.96
N GLU A 283 21.82 2.32 -25.70
CA GLU A 283 22.10 3.67 -25.19
C GLU A 283 23.33 4.31 -25.87
N ASP A 284 24.40 3.52 -26.11
CA ASP A 284 25.58 3.97 -26.82
C ASP A 284 25.27 4.35 -28.29
N GLU A 285 24.46 3.55 -29.00
CA GLU A 285 23.98 3.87 -30.36
C GLU A 285 23.10 5.14 -30.35
N LEU A 286 22.22 5.27 -29.36
CA LEU A 286 21.36 6.44 -29.21
C LEU A 286 22.20 7.69 -28.93
N ALA A 287 23.18 7.61 -28.03
CA ALA A 287 24.08 8.71 -27.70
C ALA A 287 24.85 9.19 -28.95
N GLU A 288 25.31 8.27 -29.81
CA GLU A 288 25.97 8.64 -31.08
C GLU A 288 25.06 9.42 -32.02
N LYS A 289 23.76 9.03 -32.10
CA LYS A 289 22.78 9.71 -32.96
C LYS A 289 22.38 11.09 -32.46
N ILE A 290 22.41 11.33 -31.14
CA ILE A 290 21.93 12.56 -30.51
C ILE A 290 23.05 13.46 -29.97
N LYS A 291 24.33 13.11 -30.17
CA LYS A 291 25.53 13.74 -29.57
C LYS A 291 25.51 15.28 -29.60
N ASP A 292 24.98 15.87 -30.65
CA ASP A 292 24.94 17.32 -30.87
C ASP A 292 23.62 17.98 -30.41
N TYR A 293 22.69 17.19 -29.88
CA TYR A 293 21.39 17.68 -29.48
C TYR A 293 21.18 17.56 -27.97
N THR A 294 20.61 18.58 -27.37
CA THR A 294 20.22 18.57 -25.95
C THR A 294 18.78 18.14 -25.73
N LYS A 295 17.98 18.03 -26.79
CA LYS A 295 16.58 17.66 -26.76
C LYS A 295 16.15 17.06 -28.08
N VAL A 296 15.46 15.96 -28.04
CA VAL A 296 14.81 15.33 -29.20
C VAL A 296 13.30 15.37 -29.01
N THR A 297 12.59 15.71 -30.06
CA THR A 297 11.14 15.81 -30.07
C THR A 297 10.54 14.98 -31.19
N TYR A 298 9.28 14.60 -31.05
CA TYR A 298 8.49 13.98 -32.11
C TYR A 298 7.11 14.59 -32.16
N THR A 299 6.42 14.45 -33.29
CA THR A 299 5.03 14.87 -33.44
C THR A 299 4.14 13.63 -33.27
N ASN A 300 3.20 13.69 -32.34
CA ASN A 300 2.24 12.58 -32.14
C ASN A 300 1.14 12.60 -33.21
N ASP A 301 0.27 11.59 -33.20
CA ASP A 301 -0.82 11.39 -34.18
C ASP A 301 -1.84 12.56 -34.17
N GLU A 302 -1.90 13.32 -33.08
CA GLU A 302 -2.74 14.54 -32.98
C GLU A 302 -2.05 15.80 -33.51
N GLY A 303 -0.87 15.69 -34.12
CA GLY A 303 -0.11 16.81 -34.63
C GLY A 303 0.61 17.65 -33.54
N LYS A 304 0.67 17.19 -32.29
CA LYS A 304 1.33 17.92 -31.20
C LYS A 304 2.79 17.50 -31.08
N VAL A 305 3.67 18.48 -30.91
CA VAL A 305 5.10 18.25 -30.67
C VAL A 305 5.31 17.83 -29.21
N LYS A 306 5.84 16.65 -28.99
CA LYS A 306 6.21 16.12 -27.67
C LYS A 306 7.71 15.91 -27.54
N THR A 307 8.24 16.05 -26.33
CA THR A 307 9.65 15.73 -26.03
C THR A 307 9.79 14.21 -25.92
N LEU A 308 10.66 13.61 -26.71
CA LEU A 308 11.01 12.20 -26.63
C LEU A 308 12.06 11.96 -25.54
N LEU A 309 13.16 12.73 -25.59
CA LEU A 309 14.22 12.66 -24.60
C LEU A 309 14.98 13.98 -24.48
N THR A 310 15.72 14.11 -23.38
CA THR A 310 16.68 15.22 -23.19
C THR A 310 18.04 14.66 -22.80
N PHE A 311 19.10 15.22 -23.39
CA PHE A 311 20.49 14.88 -23.10
C PHE A 311 21.27 16.14 -22.78
N LYS A 312 21.26 16.52 -21.49
CA LYS A 312 21.79 17.81 -21.01
C LYS A 312 22.75 17.61 -19.88
N SER A 313 23.84 18.41 -19.88
CA SER A 313 24.67 18.53 -18.68
C SER A 313 23.85 19.17 -17.54
N MET A 314 23.94 18.57 -16.36
CA MET A 314 23.36 19.12 -15.15
C MET A 314 24.46 19.38 -14.11
N ASN A 315 24.51 20.60 -13.58
CA ASN A 315 25.38 20.91 -12.46
C ASN A 315 24.74 20.40 -11.16
N ARG A 316 25.44 19.53 -10.45
CA ARG A 316 25.04 19.08 -9.14
C ARG A 316 26.09 19.50 -8.13
N THR A 317 25.68 20.30 -7.15
CA THR A 317 26.54 20.61 -6.01
C THR A 317 26.35 19.54 -4.94
N SER A 318 27.43 18.94 -4.51
CA SER A 318 27.45 17.97 -3.39
C SER A 318 28.50 18.37 -2.38
N PHE A 319 28.28 18.01 -1.13
CA PHE A 319 29.26 18.20 -0.08
C PHE A 319 30.41 17.20 -0.24
N ASP A 320 31.65 17.70 -0.34
CA ASP A 320 32.86 16.88 -0.39
C ASP A 320 33.28 16.51 1.03
N SER A 321 32.73 15.42 1.54
CA SER A 321 32.99 14.92 2.88
C SER A 321 34.46 14.54 3.10
N LYS A 322 35.15 14.01 2.07
CA LYS A 322 36.55 13.62 2.17
C LYS A 322 37.47 14.82 2.33
N SER A 323 37.26 15.87 1.51
CA SER A 323 38.03 17.11 1.63
C SER A 323 37.72 17.84 2.94
N PHE A 324 36.48 17.76 3.41
CA PHE A 324 36.08 18.35 4.69
C PHE A 324 36.71 17.62 5.88
N GLU A 325 36.69 16.27 5.89
CA GLU A 325 37.34 15.44 6.91
C GLU A 325 38.86 15.73 7.00
N ALA A 326 39.50 15.81 5.83
CA ALA A 326 40.94 16.10 5.76
C ALA A 326 41.31 17.48 6.32
N LYS A 327 40.45 18.50 6.13
CA LYS A 327 40.70 19.87 6.57
C LYS A 327 40.19 20.16 8.00
N HIS A 328 39.17 19.45 8.44
CA HIS A 328 38.47 19.68 9.69
C HIS A 328 38.15 18.37 10.43
N PRO A 329 39.16 17.53 10.78
CA PRO A 329 38.93 16.16 11.27
C PRO A 329 38.14 16.13 12.60
N GLU A 330 38.36 17.06 13.49
CA GLU A 330 37.65 17.09 14.79
C GLU A 330 36.18 17.49 14.57
N LEU A 331 35.94 18.52 13.76
CA LEU A 331 34.58 18.95 13.43
C LEU A 331 33.83 17.86 12.69
N TYR A 332 34.49 17.12 11.79
CA TYR A 332 33.85 15.98 11.07
C TYR A 332 33.40 14.89 12.04
N LYS A 333 34.19 14.53 13.04
CA LYS A 333 33.84 13.55 14.09
C LYS A 333 32.59 13.93 14.87
N ASP A 334 32.43 15.23 15.21
CA ASP A 334 31.26 15.70 15.97
C ASP A 334 29.95 15.53 15.24
N PHE A 335 29.99 15.43 13.90
CA PHE A 335 28.80 15.23 13.03
C PHE A 335 28.65 13.81 12.50
N LEU A 336 29.54 12.87 12.88
CA LEU A 336 29.37 11.45 12.53
C LEU A 336 28.21 10.87 13.34
N LYS A 337 27.24 10.29 12.63
CA LYS A 337 26.14 9.53 13.22
C LYS A 337 26.34 8.04 12.95
N THR A 338 26.59 7.29 14.01
CA THR A 338 26.58 5.82 13.91
C THR A 338 25.14 5.32 14.00
N THR A 339 24.68 4.64 12.96
CA THR A 339 23.38 3.98 12.95
C THR A 339 23.60 2.48 12.76
N THR A 340 22.89 1.66 13.54
CA THR A 340 22.88 0.22 13.32
C THR A 340 22.15 -0.06 12.00
N SER A 341 22.86 -0.61 11.04
CA SER A 341 22.26 -0.99 9.75
C SER A 341 21.40 -2.25 9.91
N SER A 342 20.37 -2.38 9.07
CA SER A 342 19.66 -3.63 8.90
C SER A 342 20.61 -4.73 8.40
N ARG A 343 20.23 -6.00 8.60
CA ARG A 343 21.01 -7.17 8.13
C ARG A 343 21.22 -7.09 6.61
N VAL A 344 22.47 -7.28 6.19
CA VAL A 344 22.86 -7.20 4.78
C VAL A 344 23.11 -8.62 4.23
N LEU A 345 22.35 -9.00 3.20
CA LEU A 345 22.56 -10.28 2.50
C LEU A 345 23.77 -10.16 1.56
N ARG A 346 24.82 -10.95 1.80
CA ARG A 346 26.01 -11.02 0.97
C ARG A 346 26.17 -12.43 0.42
N PHE A 347 26.60 -12.52 -0.86
CA PHE A 347 26.89 -13.79 -1.52
C PHE A 347 28.39 -13.85 -1.81
N TYR A 348 28.99 -14.99 -1.59
CA TYR A 348 30.41 -15.25 -1.76
C TYR A 348 30.65 -16.29 -2.86
#